data_2f766dcc26c5b84a00e15617d59aca42
#
_entry.id   2f766dcc26c5b84a00e15617d59aca42
#
_cell.length_a   1.000
_cell.length_b   1.000
_cell.length_c   1.000
_cell.angle_alpha   90.00
_cell.angle_beta   90.00
_cell.angle_gamma   90.00
#
_symmetry.space_group_name_H-M   'P 1'
#
loop_
_entity.id
_entity.type
_entity.pdbx_description
1 polymer ?
#
loop_
_entity_poly.entity_id
_entity_poly.type
_entity_poly.pdbx_seq_one_letter_code
_entity_poly.pdbx_strand_id
1 'polypeptide(L)'
;MNWFLTRRRYILLVVLAALLLGASGCSGSGKPTSWTGITIVGERMYVADLEQARALNTEDSEPLWAFPKNPKEDGRGNFYVTPAVDEERVIVASQVPPSGFLGQPKNIVWALEPDTGRELWRFDEAKGQYVEGGALGGGLFIIGNSDGNVYALDVERGELKWSFETGHRVWATPLIVEDTVYVGSMDHHLYALNLSNGGVQWDFQADGAFAGTPALSEGVLYIGAFDDKLHAVDAASGSELWSFSGKNWFWGGPVVYSDTVYAADVNGNVYAVDTTGHQVWYKALDVQVRAGPVLSEDGSELFIGSQDGILYALDTADGFKLWSVENKGQMLAPVVVDGETVYGTLIQGTYRILALHVDNGREIWTYPPVVEEE
;
A
#
# COMPACT_ATOMS: atom_id res chain seq x y z
N MET A 1 19.57 59.11 -28.03
CA MET A 1 20.34 58.18 -27.19
C MET A 1 19.61 57.76 -25.92
N ASN A 2 18.33 58.13 -25.70
CA ASN A 2 17.55 57.80 -24.49
C ASN A 2 16.46 56.73 -24.69
N TRP A 3 16.30 56.19 -25.90
CA TRP A 3 15.22 55.23 -26.17
C TRP A 3 15.61 53.75 -25.88
N PHE A 4 16.92 53.46 -25.93
CA PHE A 4 17.44 52.10 -25.67
C PHE A 4 17.55 51.76 -24.16
N LEU A 5 17.66 52.78 -23.30
CA LEU A 5 17.77 52.55 -21.84
C LEU A 5 16.43 52.28 -21.16
N THR A 6 15.33 52.78 -21.71
CA THR A 6 13.97 52.55 -21.22
C THR A 6 13.49 51.12 -21.55
N ARG A 7 13.79 50.60 -22.73
CA ARG A 7 13.42 49.22 -23.11
C ARG A 7 14.14 48.16 -22.27
N ARG A 8 15.39 48.36 -21.88
CA ARG A 8 16.12 47.44 -20.98
C ARG A 8 15.54 47.38 -19.58
N ARG A 9 15.02 48.48 -19.05
CA ARG A 9 14.38 48.51 -17.73
C ARG A 9 13.02 47.80 -17.72
N TYR A 10 12.24 47.90 -18.78
CA TYR A 10 10.97 47.19 -18.91
C TYR A 10 11.17 45.69 -19.14
N ILE A 11 12.17 45.27 -19.87
CA ILE A 11 12.50 43.86 -20.07
C ILE A 11 13.00 43.23 -18.75
N LEU A 12 13.81 43.94 -17.97
CA LEU A 12 14.26 43.47 -16.66
C LEU A 12 13.09 43.38 -15.65
N LEU A 13 12.16 44.32 -15.65
CA LEU A 13 10.98 44.30 -14.79
C LEU A 13 9.98 43.21 -15.18
N VAL A 14 9.80 42.95 -16.48
CA VAL A 14 8.94 41.83 -16.95
C VAL A 14 9.57 40.48 -16.66
N VAL A 15 10.89 40.33 -16.78
CA VAL A 15 11.59 39.08 -16.41
C VAL A 15 11.59 38.86 -14.90
N LEU A 16 11.72 39.93 -14.08
CA LEU A 16 11.59 39.82 -12.62
C LEU A 16 10.16 39.51 -12.21
N ALA A 17 9.15 40.11 -12.87
CA ALA A 17 7.74 39.79 -12.61
C ALA A 17 7.36 38.37 -13.08
N ALA A 18 7.93 37.89 -14.20
CA ALA A 18 7.76 36.50 -14.64
C ALA A 18 8.47 35.48 -13.74
N LEU A 19 9.62 35.84 -13.14
CA LEU A 19 10.29 35.03 -12.12
C LEU A 19 9.54 35.01 -10.78
N LEU A 20 8.82 36.09 -10.43
CA LEU A 20 7.98 36.15 -9.24
C LEU A 20 6.62 35.45 -9.44
N LEU A 21 6.10 35.39 -10.66
CA LEU A 21 4.89 34.65 -11.01
C LEU A 21 5.15 33.16 -11.26
N GLY A 22 6.39 32.77 -11.59
CA GLY A 22 6.81 31.39 -11.70
C GLY A 22 7.17 30.73 -10.36
N ALA A 23 7.29 31.53 -9.27
CA ALA A 23 7.55 31.04 -7.92
C ALA A 23 6.28 30.85 -7.09
N SER A 24 5.09 31.12 -7.61
CA SER A 24 3.85 30.55 -7.10
C SER A 24 3.67 29.13 -7.63
N GLY A 25 4.73 28.34 -7.47
CA GLY A 25 4.65 26.90 -7.51
C GLY A 25 3.65 26.50 -6.44
N CYS A 26 2.64 25.76 -6.85
CA CYS A 26 1.58 25.18 -6.05
C CYS A 26 2.04 24.80 -4.64
N SER A 27 1.92 25.70 -3.69
CA SER A 27 1.72 25.35 -2.30
C SER A 27 0.23 24.98 -2.13
N GLY A 28 -0.25 24.06 -2.97
CA GLY A 28 -1.35 23.25 -2.57
C GLY A 28 -0.83 22.50 -1.35
N SER A 29 -1.31 22.82 -0.19
CA SER A 29 -1.32 21.94 0.95
C SER A 29 -2.22 20.75 0.58
N GLY A 30 -1.74 19.93 -0.37
CA GLY A 30 -2.30 18.62 -0.59
C GLY A 30 -2.17 17.91 0.74
N LYS A 31 -3.30 17.71 1.41
CA LYS A 31 -3.30 16.84 2.59
C LYS A 31 -2.66 15.54 2.13
N PRO A 32 -1.62 15.05 2.80
CA PRO A 32 -1.00 13.80 2.42
C PRO A 32 -2.10 12.73 2.39
N THR A 33 -2.23 12.08 1.26
CA THR A 33 -3.12 10.92 1.12
C THR A 33 -2.31 9.70 1.56
N SER A 34 -2.64 9.15 2.70
CA SER A 34 -2.01 7.96 3.24
C SER A 34 -2.67 6.71 2.66
N TRP A 35 -1.87 5.70 2.37
CA TRP A 35 -2.32 4.34 2.03
C TRP A 35 -2.42 3.51 3.29
N THR A 36 -3.29 3.89 4.20
CA THR A 36 -3.34 3.33 5.54
C THR A 36 -3.84 1.89 5.52
N GLY A 37 -2.92 0.92 5.64
CA GLY A 37 -3.27 -0.49 5.83
C GLY A 37 -3.37 -0.85 7.30
N ILE A 38 -4.04 -1.97 7.57
CA ILE A 38 -4.23 -2.57 8.89
C ILE A 38 -3.47 -3.89 8.95
N THR A 39 -2.92 -4.23 10.10
CA THR A 39 -2.44 -5.57 10.41
C THR A 39 -3.03 -6.02 11.75
N ILE A 40 -3.60 -7.22 11.79
CA ILE A 40 -4.21 -7.80 13.01
C ILE A 40 -3.37 -8.97 13.46
N VAL A 41 -3.06 -9.00 14.76
CA VAL A 41 -2.40 -10.12 15.43
C VAL A 41 -3.09 -10.37 16.77
N GLY A 42 -3.83 -11.45 16.88
CA GLY A 42 -4.69 -11.74 18.02
C GLY A 42 -5.74 -10.65 18.24
N GLU A 43 -5.84 -10.13 19.46
CA GLU A 43 -6.82 -9.08 19.82
C GLU A 43 -6.31 -7.66 19.52
N ARG A 44 -5.24 -7.51 18.73
CA ARG A 44 -4.61 -6.20 18.44
C ARG A 44 -4.63 -5.89 16.97
N MET A 45 -5.07 -4.68 16.69
CA MET A 45 -4.99 -4.05 15.38
C MET A 45 -3.89 -2.99 15.39
N TYR A 46 -3.00 -3.06 14.40
CA TYR A 46 -1.96 -2.07 14.18
C TYR A 46 -2.25 -1.28 12.92
N VAL A 47 -2.17 0.04 13.01
CA VAL A 47 -2.48 0.95 11.91
C VAL A 47 -1.50 2.12 11.87
N ALA A 48 -1.12 2.54 10.67
CA ALA A 48 -0.38 3.77 10.43
C ALA A 48 -1.37 4.89 10.08
N ASP A 49 -1.59 5.81 11.02
CA ASP A 49 -2.63 6.84 10.95
C ASP A 49 -2.00 8.23 10.76
N LEU A 50 -1.47 8.51 9.57
CA LEU A 50 -0.81 9.77 9.20
C LEU A 50 0.17 10.28 10.27
N GLU A 51 -0.32 10.81 11.36
CA GLU A 51 0.51 11.42 12.41
C GLU A 51 1.14 10.39 13.37
N GLN A 52 0.58 9.18 13.44
CA GLN A 52 0.98 8.17 14.43
C GLN A 52 0.80 6.74 13.89
N ALA A 53 1.68 5.85 14.35
CA ALA A 53 1.38 4.43 14.40
C ALA A 53 0.62 4.14 15.69
N ARG A 54 -0.39 3.26 15.65
CA ARG A 54 -1.26 2.93 16.78
C ARG A 54 -1.47 1.43 16.90
N ALA A 55 -1.67 0.99 18.13
CA ALA A 55 -2.33 -0.27 18.39
C ALA A 55 -3.70 0.01 19.03
N LEU A 56 -4.70 -0.69 18.55
CA LEU A 56 -6.08 -0.64 19.03
C LEU A 56 -6.50 -2.07 19.41
N ASN A 57 -7.44 -2.19 20.34
CA ASN A 57 -8.13 -3.44 20.57
C ASN A 57 -9.12 -3.72 19.44
N THR A 58 -9.21 -4.96 18.96
CA THR A 58 -10.08 -5.33 17.83
C THR A 58 -11.56 -5.41 18.20
N GLU A 59 -11.89 -5.63 19.47
CA GLU A 59 -13.27 -5.81 19.95
C GLU A 59 -14.01 -4.45 20.06
N ASP A 60 -13.34 -3.42 20.60
CA ASP A 60 -13.98 -2.15 20.97
C ASP A 60 -13.29 -0.90 20.44
N SER A 61 -12.23 -1.06 19.64
CA SER A 61 -11.37 0.01 19.09
C SER A 61 -10.63 0.86 20.14
N GLU A 62 -10.58 0.45 21.40
CA GLU A 62 -9.88 1.21 22.44
C GLU A 62 -8.37 1.31 22.13
N PRO A 63 -7.78 2.53 22.21
CA PRO A 63 -6.36 2.71 21.95
C PRO A 63 -5.49 2.08 23.05
N LEU A 64 -4.62 1.15 22.66
CA LEU A 64 -3.64 0.54 23.55
C LEU A 64 -2.39 1.39 23.69
N TRP A 65 -1.87 1.90 22.55
CA TRP A 65 -0.77 2.84 22.50
C TRP A 65 -0.74 3.65 21.19
N ALA A 66 0.04 4.72 21.17
CA ALA A 66 0.33 5.51 19.97
C ALA A 66 1.81 5.94 19.93
N PHE A 67 2.42 5.90 18.74
CA PHE A 67 3.78 6.37 18.49
C PHE A 67 3.82 7.33 17.29
N PRO A 68 4.44 8.53 17.45
CA PRO A 68 4.92 9.11 18.71
C PRO A 68 3.76 9.49 19.63
N LYS A 69 4.01 9.61 20.95
CA LYS A 69 2.96 10.01 21.90
C LYS A 69 2.43 11.42 21.64
N ASN A 70 3.33 12.34 21.28
CA ASN A 70 3.02 13.73 20.98
C ASN A 70 3.51 14.08 19.56
N PRO A 71 2.72 13.81 18.49
CA PRO A 71 3.19 13.96 17.11
C PRO A 71 3.66 15.38 16.77
N LYS A 72 3.05 16.41 17.36
CA LYS A 72 3.43 17.83 17.15
C LYS A 72 4.78 18.19 17.75
N GLU A 73 5.18 17.56 18.85
CA GLU A 73 6.41 17.85 19.59
C GLU A 73 7.55 16.94 19.15
N ASP A 74 7.26 15.65 18.90
CA ASP A 74 8.27 14.63 18.63
C ASP A 74 8.81 14.68 17.20
N GLY A 75 8.05 15.27 16.23
CA GLY A 75 8.52 15.51 14.86
C GLY A 75 8.89 14.24 14.09
N ARG A 76 8.22 13.10 14.35
CA ARG A 76 8.53 11.80 13.73
C ARG A 76 7.97 11.66 12.30
N GLY A 77 7.26 12.68 11.81
CA GLY A 77 6.69 12.72 10.46
C GLY A 77 5.36 12.02 10.33
N ASN A 78 4.99 11.71 9.07
CA ASN A 78 3.73 11.07 8.75
C ASN A 78 3.97 9.61 8.38
N PHE A 79 3.13 8.72 8.90
CA PHE A 79 3.17 7.27 8.71
C PHE A 79 2.22 6.87 7.58
N TYR A 80 2.69 6.11 6.60
CA TYR A 80 1.93 5.79 5.39
C TYR A 80 1.84 4.30 5.07
N VAL A 81 2.73 3.48 5.61
CA VAL A 81 2.83 2.07 5.25
C VAL A 81 2.01 1.17 6.13
N THR A 82 1.47 0.10 5.57
CA THR A 82 0.86 -0.99 6.35
C THR A 82 1.89 -1.54 7.33
N PRO A 83 1.59 -1.61 8.64
CA PRO A 83 2.50 -2.17 9.61
C PRO A 83 2.83 -3.64 9.31
N ALA A 84 4.12 -4.00 9.37
CA ALA A 84 4.52 -5.41 9.41
C ALA A 84 4.73 -5.82 10.87
N VAL A 85 4.16 -6.96 11.27
CA VAL A 85 4.09 -7.35 12.69
C VAL A 85 4.57 -8.77 12.87
N ASP A 86 5.44 -8.99 13.85
CA ASP A 86 5.78 -10.29 14.41
C ASP A 86 5.50 -10.31 15.94
N GLU A 87 5.85 -11.38 16.62
CA GLU A 87 5.62 -11.53 18.07
C GLU A 87 6.37 -10.49 18.92
N GLU A 88 7.45 -9.93 18.40
CA GLU A 88 8.36 -9.05 19.15
C GLU A 88 8.36 -7.61 18.63
N ARG A 89 7.81 -7.34 17.42
CA ARG A 89 7.96 -6.04 16.75
C ARG A 89 6.75 -5.65 15.90
N VAL A 90 6.53 -4.34 15.87
CA VAL A 90 5.67 -3.67 14.90
C VAL A 90 6.57 -2.76 14.07
N ILE A 91 6.72 -3.04 12.78
CA ILE A 91 7.56 -2.26 11.89
C ILE A 91 6.69 -1.36 11.02
N VAL A 92 6.97 -0.06 11.09
CA VAL A 92 6.25 0.99 10.35
C VAL A 92 7.24 1.93 9.68
N ALA A 93 6.79 2.71 8.71
CA ALA A 93 7.64 3.74 8.12
C ALA A 93 6.96 5.10 8.10
N SER A 94 7.77 6.15 8.22
CA SER A 94 7.30 7.52 8.17
C SER A 94 8.16 8.40 7.29
N GLN A 95 7.58 9.52 6.84
CA GLN A 95 8.29 10.60 6.17
C GLN A 95 8.28 11.84 7.05
N VAL A 96 9.45 12.26 7.51
CA VAL A 96 9.64 13.51 8.26
C VAL A 96 9.80 14.65 7.26
N PRO A 97 8.98 15.70 7.35
CA PRO A 97 9.11 16.87 6.47
C PRO A 97 10.50 17.52 6.57
N PRO A 98 10.95 18.19 5.50
CA PRO A 98 12.24 18.87 5.54
C PRO A 98 12.27 19.97 6.60
N SER A 99 13.37 20.09 7.33
CA SER A 99 13.60 21.19 8.27
C SER A 99 14.27 22.36 7.52
N GLY A 100 13.55 23.49 7.41
CA GLY A 100 14.02 24.71 6.74
C GLY A 100 13.97 24.65 5.21
N PHE A 101 14.41 25.75 4.57
CA PHE A 101 14.23 25.96 3.11
C PHE A 101 15.07 25.03 2.22
N LEU A 102 16.19 24.51 2.69
CA LEU A 102 17.10 23.62 1.96
C LEU A 102 17.13 22.20 2.52
N GLY A 103 16.27 21.89 3.51
CA GLY A 103 16.18 20.55 4.07
C GLY A 103 15.64 19.53 3.06
N GLN A 104 16.03 18.27 3.22
CA GLN A 104 15.42 17.15 2.50
C GLN A 104 14.50 16.38 3.46
N PRO A 105 13.40 15.79 2.97
CA PRO A 105 12.59 14.91 3.79
C PRO A 105 13.43 13.70 4.22
N LYS A 106 13.17 13.18 5.42
CA LYS A 106 13.75 11.92 5.88
C LYS A 106 12.69 10.83 5.83
N ASN A 107 13.06 9.68 5.32
CA ASN A 107 12.22 8.51 5.24
C ASN A 107 12.76 7.48 6.22
N ILE A 108 11.98 7.12 7.22
CA ILE A 108 12.47 6.35 8.37
C ILE A 108 11.60 5.12 8.55
N VAL A 109 12.25 3.95 8.67
CA VAL A 109 11.64 2.71 9.16
C VAL A 109 11.86 2.65 10.66
N TRP A 110 10.81 2.32 11.40
CA TRP A 110 10.80 2.21 12.85
C TRP A 110 10.38 0.80 13.24
N ALA A 111 11.09 0.17 14.17
CA ALA A 111 10.57 -0.97 14.88
C ALA A 111 10.14 -0.55 16.27
N LEU A 112 8.95 -0.97 16.65
CA LEU A 112 8.30 -0.65 17.90
C LEU A 112 7.98 -1.93 18.66
N GLU A 113 8.00 -1.87 19.99
CA GLU A 113 7.56 -2.94 20.86
C GLU A 113 6.04 -3.11 20.78
N PRO A 114 5.49 -4.31 20.52
CA PRO A 114 4.06 -4.52 20.30
C PRO A 114 3.16 -4.13 21.46
N ASP A 115 3.65 -4.27 22.69
CA ASP A 115 2.87 -4.01 23.91
C ASP A 115 2.77 -2.52 24.26
N THR A 116 3.79 -1.73 23.92
CA THR A 116 3.93 -0.37 24.45
C THR A 116 4.13 0.71 23.39
N GLY A 117 4.39 0.32 22.14
CA GLY A 117 4.78 1.25 21.06
C GLY A 117 6.15 1.91 21.28
N ARG A 118 6.99 1.39 22.21
CA ARG A 118 8.33 1.92 22.45
C ARG A 118 9.24 1.63 21.28
N GLU A 119 10.01 2.63 20.83
CA GLU A 119 11.03 2.48 19.77
C GLU A 119 12.09 1.46 20.21
N LEU A 120 12.31 0.45 19.36
CA LEU A 120 13.37 -0.54 19.48
C LEU A 120 14.59 -0.14 18.66
N TRP A 121 14.36 0.15 17.38
CA TRP A 121 15.36 0.64 16.46
C TRP A 121 14.73 1.45 15.32
N ARG A 122 15.59 2.11 14.53
CA ARG A 122 15.20 2.82 13.31
C ARG A 122 16.27 2.74 12.24
N PHE A 123 15.84 2.86 10.97
CA PHE A 123 16.68 2.95 9.78
C PHE A 123 16.26 4.19 8.98
N ASP A 124 17.22 5.09 8.65
CA ASP A 124 16.94 6.38 7.99
C ASP A 124 17.87 6.69 6.79
N GLU A 125 18.44 5.65 6.15
CA GLU A 125 19.38 5.82 5.04
C GLU A 125 18.70 5.89 3.66
N ALA A 126 17.44 5.46 3.53
CA ALA A 126 16.70 5.50 2.27
C ALA A 126 16.36 6.93 1.84
N LYS A 127 16.51 7.20 0.53
CA LYS A 127 16.33 8.55 -0.03
C LYS A 127 14.92 8.84 -0.52
N GLY A 128 14.18 7.82 -0.91
CA GLY A 128 12.82 7.91 -1.40
C GLY A 128 11.78 7.63 -0.33
N GLN A 129 10.52 7.89 -0.65
CA GLN A 129 9.38 7.60 0.21
C GLN A 129 9.05 6.10 0.18
N TYR A 130 8.63 5.55 1.30
CA TYR A 130 7.96 4.26 1.39
C TYR A 130 6.47 4.45 1.06
N VAL A 131 5.89 3.59 0.24
CA VAL A 131 4.50 3.75 -0.25
C VAL A 131 3.60 2.66 0.30
N GLU A 132 3.94 1.40 0.11
CA GLU A 132 3.23 0.26 0.68
C GLU A 132 4.04 -0.41 1.81
N GLY A 133 3.52 -1.50 2.35
CA GLY A 133 4.15 -2.22 3.45
C GLY A 133 5.44 -2.95 3.05
N GLY A 134 6.08 -3.54 4.05
CA GLY A 134 7.17 -4.47 3.86
C GLY A 134 6.78 -5.87 4.36
N ALA A 135 7.61 -6.85 4.09
CA ALA A 135 7.43 -8.24 4.47
C ALA A 135 8.50 -8.71 5.46
N LEU A 136 8.10 -9.58 6.38
CA LEU A 136 8.97 -10.22 7.36
C LEU A 136 9.25 -11.68 6.98
N GLY A 137 10.50 -12.09 6.99
CA GLY A 137 10.89 -13.48 6.72
C GLY A 137 12.38 -13.72 6.90
N GLY A 138 12.77 -14.91 7.36
CA GLY A 138 14.18 -15.30 7.50
C GLY A 138 15.03 -14.39 8.38
N GLY A 139 14.42 -13.71 9.38
CA GLY A 139 15.12 -12.75 10.24
C GLY A 139 15.37 -11.38 9.58
N LEU A 140 14.74 -11.12 8.43
CA LEU A 140 14.84 -9.87 7.68
C LEU A 140 13.46 -9.18 7.56
N PHE A 141 13.50 -7.87 7.48
CA PHE A 141 12.41 -7.02 7.01
C PHE A 141 12.76 -6.50 5.62
N ILE A 142 11.94 -6.82 4.63
CA ILE A 142 12.15 -6.44 3.23
C ILE A 142 11.14 -5.36 2.85
N ILE A 143 11.60 -4.25 2.29
CA ILE A 143 10.73 -3.13 1.91
C ILE A 143 11.20 -2.44 0.63
N GLY A 144 10.24 -2.14 -0.27
CA GLY A 144 10.48 -1.34 -1.46
C GLY A 144 10.49 0.16 -1.16
N ASN A 145 11.23 0.93 -1.96
CA ASN A 145 11.33 2.37 -1.79
C ASN A 145 11.21 3.13 -3.13
N SER A 146 10.71 4.36 -3.07
CA SER A 146 10.59 5.23 -4.25
C SER A 146 11.92 5.74 -4.80
N ASP A 147 13.07 5.45 -4.15
CA ASP A 147 14.40 5.68 -4.71
C ASP A 147 14.87 4.58 -5.67
N GLY A 148 14.04 3.56 -5.89
CA GLY A 148 14.32 2.43 -6.77
C GLY A 148 14.99 1.25 -6.09
N ASN A 149 15.19 1.28 -4.77
CA ASN A 149 15.80 0.19 -4.06
C ASN A 149 14.79 -0.69 -3.33
N VAL A 150 15.10 -1.97 -3.23
CA VAL A 150 14.59 -2.90 -2.24
C VAL A 150 15.61 -2.99 -1.13
N TYR A 151 15.20 -2.75 0.10
CA TYR A 151 16.06 -2.81 1.29
C TYR A 151 15.73 -4.04 2.12
N ALA A 152 16.77 -4.75 2.58
CA ALA A 152 16.65 -5.82 3.56
C ALA A 152 17.33 -5.41 4.86
N LEU A 153 16.56 -5.28 5.91
CA LEU A 153 17.02 -4.89 7.22
C LEU A 153 17.01 -6.08 8.16
N ASP A 154 18.05 -6.21 8.99
CA ASP A 154 18.03 -7.12 10.12
C ASP A 154 16.86 -6.78 11.05
N VAL A 155 16.00 -7.75 11.31
CA VAL A 155 14.77 -7.49 12.04
C VAL A 155 15.02 -7.13 13.51
N GLU A 156 16.14 -7.59 14.11
CA GLU A 156 16.46 -7.33 15.52
C GLU A 156 17.07 -5.95 15.75
N ARG A 157 17.88 -5.47 14.78
CA ARG A 157 18.72 -4.28 14.97
C ARG A 157 18.44 -3.15 13.99
N GLY A 158 17.69 -3.41 12.91
CA GLY A 158 17.44 -2.45 11.84
C GLY A 158 18.66 -2.17 10.96
N GLU A 159 19.72 -3.01 11.05
CA GLU A 159 20.92 -2.86 10.24
C GLU A 159 20.67 -3.30 8.80
N LEU A 160 21.15 -2.52 7.83
CA LEU A 160 21.09 -2.89 6.42
C LEU A 160 21.94 -4.15 6.16
N LYS A 161 21.32 -5.21 5.67
CA LYS A 161 22.01 -6.45 5.25
C LYS A 161 22.36 -6.42 3.79
N TRP A 162 21.41 -6.04 2.95
CA TRP A 162 21.60 -5.85 1.51
C TRP A 162 20.59 -4.85 0.96
N SER A 163 20.89 -4.31 -0.19
CA SER A 163 19.96 -3.57 -1.02
C SER A 163 20.09 -4.01 -2.47
N PHE A 164 18.98 -3.97 -3.20
CA PHE A 164 18.91 -4.27 -4.63
C PHE A 164 18.32 -3.06 -5.35
N GLU A 165 19.06 -2.53 -6.34
CA GLU A 165 18.62 -1.38 -7.14
C GLU A 165 17.87 -1.88 -8.39
N THR A 166 16.62 -1.46 -8.54
CA THR A 166 15.78 -1.64 -9.73
C THR A 166 15.92 -0.43 -10.67
N GLY A 167 15.37 -0.51 -11.87
CA GLY A 167 15.41 0.60 -12.83
C GLY A 167 14.48 1.77 -12.50
N HIS A 168 13.53 1.61 -11.56
CA HIS A 168 12.55 2.63 -11.17
C HIS A 168 12.04 2.37 -9.74
N ARG A 169 11.05 3.15 -9.28
CA ARG A 169 10.44 3.06 -7.95
C ARG A 169 9.90 1.66 -7.65
N VAL A 170 10.02 1.24 -6.41
CA VAL A 170 9.42 0.02 -5.89
C VAL A 170 8.31 0.42 -4.91
N TRP A 171 7.05 0.24 -5.34
CA TRP A 171 5.87 0.54 -4.53
C TRP A 171 5.21 -0.70 -3.96
N ALA A 172 5.33 -1.84 -4.66
CA ALA A 172 4.76 -3.11 -4.25
C ALA A 172 5.28 -3.57 -2.89
N THR A 173 4.41 -4.12 -2.07
CA THR A 173 4.82 -4.92 -0.91
C THR A 173 5.48 -6.21 -1.42
N PRO A 174 6.71 -6.55 -0.98
CA PRO A 174 7.34 -7.80 -1.37
C PRO A 174 6.58 -9.02 -0.83
N LEU A 175 6.58 -10.12 -1.61
CA LEU A 175 6.14 -11.44 -1.14
C LEU A 175 7.38 -12.28 -0.81
N ILE A 176 7.47 -12.81 0.41
CA ILE A 176 8.56 -13.72 0.82
C ILE A 176 7.99 -15.14 0.89
N VAL A 177 8.62 -16.05 0.17
CA VAL A 177 8.31 -17.48 0.22
C VAL A 177 9.61 -18.24 0.32
N GLU A 178 9.78 -19.01 1.39
CA GLU A 178 11.01 -19.71 1.71
C GLU A 178 12.25 -18.78 1.64
N ASP A 179 13.18 -19.02 0.73
CA ASP A 179 14.41 -18.25 0.56
C ASP A 179 14.33 -17.25 -0.61
N THR A 180 13.13 -16.94 -1.11
CA THR A 180 12.92 -16.06 -2.26
C THR A 180 12.01 -14.88 -1.93
N VAL A 181 12.41 -13.68 -2.38
CA VAL A 181 11.65 -12.44 -2.33
C VAL A 181 11.15 -12.13 -3.72
N TYR A 182 9.83 -12.08 -3.91
CA TYR A 182 9.20 -11.63 -5.15
C TYR A 182 8.74 -10.19 -5.00
N VAL A 183 9.18 -9.32 -5.91
CA VAL A 183 8.85 -7.89 -5.83
C VAL A 183 8.67 -7.27 -7.20
N GLY A 184 7.53 -6.60 -7.39
CA GLY A 184 7.24 -5.82 -8.59
C GLY A 184 7.85 -4.42 -8.51
N SER A 185 8.25 -3.88 -9.66
CA SER A 185 8.81 -2.53 -9.78
C SER A 185 8.10 -1.72 -10.87
N MET A 186 8.19 -0.41 -10.74
CA MET A 186 7.71 0.54 -11.75
C MET A 186 8.60 0.57 -13.00
N ASP A 187 9.70 -0.20 -13.05
CA ASP A 187 10.53 -0.43 -14.23
C ASP A 187 10.01 -1.54 -15.14
N HIS A 188 8.82 -2.06 -14.87
CA HIS A 188 8.12 -3.12 -15.60
C HIS A 188 8.68 -4.53 -15.37
N HIS A 189 9.47 -4.74 -14.32
CA HIS A 189 10.01 -6.04 -13.95
C HIS A 189 9.37 -6.57 -12.66
N LEU A 190 9.10 -7.86 -12.63
CA LEU A 190 8.90 -8.66 -11.43
C LEU A 190 10.21 -9.42 -11.18
N TYR A 191 10.82 -9.16 -10.04
CA TYR A 191 12.08 -9.78 -9.64
C TYR A 191 11.86 -10.90 -8.64
N ALA A 192 12.61 -11.99 -8.79
CA ALA A 192 12.85 -12.97 -7.75
C ALA A 192 14.26 -12.80 -7.22
N LEU A 193 14.38 -12.43 -5.96
CA LEU A 193 15.64 -12.18 -5.30
C LEU A 193 15.89 -13.23 -4.21
N ASN A 194 17.15 -13.63 -4.03
CA ASN A 194 17.53 -14.48 -2.91
C ASN A 194 17.38 -13.69 -1.60
N LEU A 195 16.62 -14.22 -0.64
CA LEU A 195 16.31 -13.57 0.62
C LEU A 195 17.58 -13.21 1.43
N SER A 196 18.60 -14.07 1.42
CA SER A 196 19.80 -13.89 2.26
C SER A 196 20.76 -12.81 1.77
N ASN A 197 20.79 -12.50 0.47
CA ASN A 197 21.82 -11.64 -0.12
C ASN A 197 21.34 -10.67 -1.22
N GLY A 198 20.03 -10.70 -1.58
CA GLY A 198 19.47 -9.83 -2.61
C GLY A 198 19.89 -10.16 -4.05
N GLY A 199 20.58 -11.29 -4.27
CA GLY A 199 20.98 -11.72 -5.61
C GLY A 199 19.79 -12.10 -6.48
N VAL A 200 19.73 -11.62 -7.74
CA VAL A 200 18.69 -11.94 -8.70
C VAL A 200 18.75 -13.43 -9.05
N GLN A 201 17.65 -14.14 -8.87
CA GLN A 201 17.47 -15.51 -9.33
C GLN A 201 16.91 -15.52 -10.76
N TRP A 202 15.89 -14.70 -11.00
CA TRP A 202 15.32 -14.39 -12.30
C TRP A 202 14.58 -13.05 -12.28
N ASP A 203 14.27 -12.52 -13.45
CA ASP A 203 13.37 -11.38 -13.63
C ASP A 203 12.40 -11.66 -14.80
N PHE A 204 11.16 -11.20 -14.65
CA PHE A 204 10.13 -11.25 -15.67
C PHE A 204 9.76 -9.84 -16.09
N GLN A 205 9.81 -9.53 -17.39
CA GLN A 205 9.48 -8.22 -17.94
C GLN A 205 8.10 -8.24 -18.60
N ALA A 206 7.23 -7.29 -18.23
CA ALA A 206 5.95 -6.98 -18.88
C ALA A 206 6.02 -5.67 -19.69
N ASP A 207 4.93 -5.35 -20.39
CA ASP A 207 4.80 -4.06 -21.09
C ASP A 207 4.41 -2.92 -20.14
N GLY A 208 3.92 -3.24 -18.93
CA GLY A 208 3.47 -2.29 -17.90
C GLY A 208 4.16 -2.47 -16.56
N ALA A 209 4.08 -1.45 -15.71
CA ALA A 209 4.65 -1.46 -14.38
C ALA A 209 3.90 -2.37 -13.41
N PHE A 210 4.60 -2.86 -12.38
CA PHE A 210 4.02 -3.65 -11.30
C PHE A 210 3.98 -2.80 -10.02
N ALA A 211 2.77 -2.55 -9.50
CA ALA A 211 2.55 -1.79 -8.27
C ALA A 211 1.99 -2.65 -7.13
N GLY A 212 1.28 -3.74 -7.43
CA GLY A 212 0.65 -4.61 -6.44
C GLY A 212 1.54 -5.74 -5.96
N THR A 213 1.19 -6.32 -4.82
CA THR A 213 1.81 -7.52 -4.26
C THR A 213 1.45 -8.75 -5.10
N PRO A 214 2.39 -9.60 -5.51
CA PRO A 214 2.05 -10.84 -6.19
C PRO A 214 1.39 -11.84 -5.23
N ALA A 215 0.48 -12.67 -5.75
CA ALA A 215 -0.05 -13.83 -5.04
C ALA A 215 0.62 -15.10 -5.55
N LEU A 216 0.89 -16.07 -4.67
CA LEU A 216 1.47 -17.36 -5.02
C LEU A 216 0.49 -18.49 -4.68
N SER A 217 0.26 -19.37 -5.63
CA SER A 217 -0.45 -20.63 -5.41
C SER A 217 0.16 -21.72 -6.30
N GLU A 218 0.40 -22.92 -5.73
CA GLU A 218 0.91 -24.10 -6.45
C GLU A 218 2.12 -23.84 -7.35
N GLY A 219 3.05 -22.97 -6.91
CA GLY A 219 4.25 -22.62 -7.67
C GLY A 219 4.04 -21.62 -8.82
N VAL A 220 2.85 -21.02 -8.92
CA VAL A 220 2.52 -19.97 -9.89
C VAL A 220 2.31 -18.64 -9.18
N LEU A 221 3.03 -17.62 -9.63
CA LEU A 221 2.84 -16.23 -9.20
C LEU A 221 1.80 -15.55 -10.10
N TYR A 222 0.83 -14.90 -9.48
CA TYR A 222 -0.16 -14.08 -10.15
C TYR A 222 0.06 -12.62 -9.79
N ILE A 223 0.14 -11.75 -10.79
CA ILE A 223 0.39 -10.32 -10.57
C ILE A 223 -0.29 -9.49 -11.65
N GLY A 224 -0.95 -8.41 -11.25
CA GLY A 224 -1.50 -7.44 -12.16
C GLY A 224 -0.48 -6.37 -12.55
N ALA A 225 -0.58 -5.87 -13.79
CA ALA A 225 0.31 -4.84 -14.31
C ALA A 225 -0.43 -3.65 -14.95
N PHE A 226 0.30 -2.60 -15.27
CA PHE A 226 -0.23 -1.39 -15.92
C PHE A 226 -0.30 -1.52 -17.46
N ASP A 227 -0.14 -2.73 -17.98
CA ASP A 227 -0.40 -3.10 -19.38
C ASP A 227 -1.79 -3.71 -19.59
N ASP A 228 -2.70 -3.50 -18.63
CA ASP A 228 -4.06 -4.03 -18.59
C ASP A 228 -4.13 -5.58 -18.47
N LYS A 229 -3.04 -6.21 -18.01
CA LYS A 229 -2.99 -7.68 -17.89
C LYS A 229 -2.78 -8.16 -16.47
N LEU A 230 -3.37 -9.32 -16.19
CA LEU A 230 -3.02 -10.20 -15.09
C LEU A 230 -2.09 -11.27 -15.64
N HIS A 231 -0.89 -11.40 -15.12
CA HIS A 231 0.13 -12.35 -15.54
C HIS A 231 0.21 -13.52 -14.57
N ALA A 232 0.36 -14.73 -15.10
CA ALA A 232 0.73 -15.92 -14.35
C ALA A 232 2.15 -16.33 -14.75
N VAL A 233 3.03 -16.36 -13.75
CA VAL A 233 4.47 -16.58 -13.92
C VAL A 233 4.89 -17.78 -13.09
N ASP A 234 5.64 -18.71 -13.68
CA ASP A 234 6.23 -19.84 -12.96
C ASP A 234 7.23 -19.33 -11.92
N ALA A 235 6.97 -19.61 -10.65
CA ALA A 235 7.75 -19.05 -9.55
C ALA A 235 9.21 -19.51 -9.50
N ALA A 236 9.51 -20.68 -10.09
CA ALA A 236 10.86 -21.24 -10.09
C ALA A 236 11.74 -20.67 -11.22
N SER A 237 11.12 -20.38 -12.39
CA SER A 237 11.87 -19.99 -13.59
C SER A 237 11.66 -18.55 -14.05
N GLY A 238 10.62 -17.87 -13.59
CA GLY A 238 10.23 -16.55 -14.08
C GLY A 238 9.57 -16.58 -15.48
N SER A 239 9.22 -17.77 -15.99
CA SER A 239 8.59 -17.89 -17.31
C SER A 239 7.10 -17.56 -17.22
N GLU A 240 6.60 -16.72 -18.13
CA GLU A 240 5.15 -16.50 -18.26
C GLU A 240 4.46 -17.79 -18.72
N LEU A 241 3.44 -18.20 -17.96
CA LEU A 241 2.60 -19.36 -18.30
C LEU A 241 1.40 -18.90 -19.13
N TRP A 242 0.78 -17.81 -18.73
CA TRP A 242 -0.30 -17.16 -19.46
C TRP A 242 -0.48 -15.71 -19.00
N SER A 243 -1.21 -14.93 -19.79
CA SER A 243 -1.71 -13.63 -19.38
C SER A 243 -3.19 -13.45 -19.73
N PHE A 244 -3.93 -12.76 -18.86
CA PHE A 244 -5.34 -12.42 -19.04
C PHE A 244 -5.48 -10.91 -19.24
N SER A 245 -6.17 -10.49 -20.32
CA SER A 245 -6.41 -9.06 -20.60
C SER A 245 -7.64 -8.56 -19.89
N GLY A 246 -7.47 -7.65 -18.96
CA GLY A 246 -8.53 -6.84 -18.37
C GLY A 246 -8.95 -5.69 -19.27
N LYS A 247 -9.66 -4.71 -18.71
CA LYS A 247 -10.10 -3.51 -19.43
C LYS A 247 -9.29 -2.27 -19.07
N ASN A 248 -8.50 -2.34 -18.00
CA ASN A 248 -7.63 -1.26 -17.51
C ASN A 248 -6.54 -1.84 -16.58
N TRP A 249 -5.68 -0.95 -16.09
CA TRP A 249 -4.55 -1.28 -15.21
C TRP A 249 -4.98 -2.01 -13.94
N PHE A 250 -4.23 -3.02 -13.57
CA PHE A 250 -4.32 -3.66 -12.27
C PHE A 250 -3.34 -2.99 -11.31
N TRP A 251 -3.85 -2.29 -10.31
CA TRP A 251 -3.03 -1.60 -9.32
C TRP A 251 -2.80 -2.47 -8.08
N GLY A 252 -3.87 -3.02 -7.51
CA GLY A 252 -3.82 -3.89 -6.36
C GLY A 252 -3.39 -5.32 -6.70
N GLY A 253 -2.85 -6.03 -5.73
CA GLY A 253 -2.51 -7.45 -5.88
C GLY A 253 -3.76 -8.32 -6.05
N PRO A 254 -3.68 -9.42 -6.82
CA PRO A 254 -4.74 -10.41 -6.88
C PRO A 254 -4.76 -11.27 -5.62
N VAL A 255 -5.86 -12.02 -5.42
CA VAL A 255 -5.94 -13.10 -4.45
C VAL A 255 -6.32 -14.41 -5.13
N VAL A 256 -5.91 -15.53 -4.55
CA VAL A 256 -6.18 -16.86 -5.12
C VAL A 256 -6.87 -17.71 -4.08
N TYR A 257 -7.93 -18.37 -4.50
CA TYR A 257 -8.62 -19.37 -3.69
C TYR A 257 -9.02 -20.57 -4.56
N SER A 258 -8.65 -21.76 -4.11
CA SER A 258 -8.82 -22.97 -4.92
C SER A 258 -8.20 -22.78 -6.32
N ASP A 259 -8.94 -23.03 -7.38
CA ASP A 259 -8.47 -22.92 -8.76
C ASP A 259 -8.85 -21.57 -9.40
N THR A 260 -9.10 -20.51 -8.61
CA THR A 260 -9.56 -19.21 -9.12
C THR A 260 -8.73 -18.06 -8.59
N VAL A 261 -8.32 -17.18 -9.50
CA VAL A 261 -7.62 -15.92 -9.24
C VAL A 261 -8.63 -14.78 -9.33
N TYR A 262 -8.73 -13.95 -8.30
CA TYR A 262 -9.58 -12.78 -8.28
C TYR A 262 -8.72 -11.52 -8.36
N ALA A 263 -9.05 -10.63 -9.27
CA ALA A 263 -8.35 -9.37 -9.48
C ALA A 263 -9.33 -8.24 -9.81
N ALA A 264 -8.97 -7.00 -9.50
CA ALA A 264 -9.74 -5.82 -9.84
C ALA A 264 -8.86 -4.81 -10.58
N ASP A 265 -9.38 -4.21 -11.67
CA ASP A 265 -8.72 -3.11 -12.34
C ASP A 265 -9.10 -1.75 -11.74
N VAL A 266 -8.38 -0.68 -12.11
CA VAL A 266 -8.60 0.66 -11.53
C VAL A 266 -9.95 1.29 -11.87
N ASN A 267 -10.68 0.75 -12.83
CA ASN A 267 -12.06 1.18 -13.16
C ASN A 267 -13.12 0.37 -12.41
N GLY A 268 -12.72 -0.50 -11.48
CA GLY A 268 -13.62 -1.33 -10.69
C GLY A 268 -14.23 -2.50 -11.46
N ASN A 269 -13.56 -2.94 -12.50
CA ASN A 269 -13.88 -4.21 -13.12
C ASN A 269 -13.23 -5.33 -12.31
N VAL A 270 -14.04 -6.24 -11.80
CA VAL A 270 -13.62 -7.40 -11.01
C VAL A 270 -13.70 -8.64 -11.88
N TYR A 271 -12.66 -9.43 -11.83
CA TYR A 271 -12.49 -10.64 -12.63
C TYR A 271 -12.24 -11.84 -11.72
N ALA A 272 -12.90 -12.96 -12.03
CA ALA A 272 -12.49 -14.29 -11.61
C ALA A 272 -11.93 -15.01 -12.84
N VAL A 273 -10.70 -15.45 -12.74
CA VAL A 273 -9.96 -16.13 -13.80
C VAL A 273 -9.48 -17.46 -13.25
N ASP A 274 -9.71 -18.58 -13.96
CA ASP A 274 -9.19 -19.86 -13.50
C ASP A 274 -7.66 -19.91 -13.60
N THR A 275 -7.04 -20.88 -12.92
CA THR A 275 -5.57 -21.04 -12.92
C THR A 275 -4.99 -21.40 -14.28
N THR A 276 -5.83 -21.62 -15.32
CA THR A 276 -5.43 -21.83 -16.72
C THR A 276 -5.57 -20.57 -17.60
N GLY A 277 -6.04 -19.44 -17.00
CA GLY A 277 -6.14 -18.13 -17.66
C GLY A 277 -7.48 -17.84 -18.33
N HIS A 278 -8.53 -18.65 -18.08
CA HIS A 278 -9.86 -18.40 -18.64
C HIS A 278 -10.76 -17.65 -17.66
N GLN A 279 -11.48 -16.67 -18.18
CA GLN A 279 -12.45 -15.93 -17.38
C GLN A 279 -13.59 -16.83 -16.91
N VAL A 280 -13.80 -16.95 -15.61
CA VAL A 280 -14.95 -17.63 -14.99
C VAL A 280 -16.13 -16.68 -14.96
N TRP A 281 -15.93 -15.49 -14.37
CA TRP A 281 -16.94 -14.43 -14.36
C TRP A 281 -16.31 -13.05 -14.39
N TYR A 282 -17.12 -12.04 -14.62
CA TYR A 282 -16.77 -10.63 -14.69
C TYR A 282 -17.87 -9.78 -14.06
N LYS A 283 -17.48 -8.78 -13.25
CA LYS A 283 -18.38 -7.83 -12.62
C LYS A 283 -17.85 -6.40 -12.74
N ALA A 284 -18.65 -5.47 -13.28
CA ALA A 284 -18.35 -4.05 -13.19
C ALA A 284 -19.01 -3.47 -11.93
N LEU A 285 -18.23 -2.73 -11.13
CA LEU A 285 -18.71 -1.98 -9.97
C LEU A 285 -18.99 -0.52 -10.31
N ASP A 286 -18.50 -0.05 -11.48
CA ASP A 286 -18.63 1.33 -11.98
C ASP A 286 -18.06 2.39 -11.02
N VAL A 287 -17.01 2.04 -10.26
CA VAL A 287 -16.29 2.87 -9.29
C VAL A 287 -14.79 2.70 -9.48
N GLN A 288 -13.99 3.63 -8.99
CA GLN A 288 -12.54 3.47 -9.03
C GLN A 288 -12.06 2.59 -7.86
N VAL A 289 -11.18 1.63 -8.17
CA VAL A 289 -10.56 0.70 -7.21
C VAL A 289 -9.05 0.76 -7.34
N ARG A 290 -8.34 0.84 -6.22
CA ARG A 290 -6.88 0.73 -6.17
C ARG A 290 -6.41 -0.41 -5.29
N ALA A 291 -7.19 -0.73 -4.27
CA ALA A 291 -6.90 -1.85 -3.40
C ALA A 291 -7.13 -3.19 -4.12
N GLY A 292 -6.32 -4.18 -3.81
CA GLY A 292 -6.62 -5.56 -4.22
C GLY A 292 -7.87 -6.09 -3.52
N PRO A 293 -8.56 -7.07 -4.12
CA PRO A 293 -9.63 -7.81 -3.46
C PRO A 293 -9.09 -8.63 -2.29
N VAL A 294 -9.95 -8.93 -1.31
CA VAL A 294 -9.65 -9.78 -0.16
C VAL A 294 -10.76 -10.81 0.02
N LEU A 295 -10.40 -12.02 0.38
CA LEU A 295 -11.34 -13.13 0.58
C LEU A 295 -11.76 -13.25 2.06
N SER A 296 -12.98 -13.76 2.29
CA SER A 296 -13.34 -14.35 3.59
C SER A 296 -12.46 -15.57 3.88
N GLU A 297 -12.37 -15.99 5.14
CA GLU A 297 -11.53 -17.13 5.54
C GLU A 297 -11.94 -18.44 4.84
N ASP A 298 -13.22 -18.64 4.58
CA ASP A 298 -13.76 -19.81 3.88
C ASP A 298 -13.73 -19.66 2.35
N GLY A 299 -13.30 -18.50 1.83
CA GLY A 299 -13.19 -18.18 0.42
C GLY A 299 -14.53 -17.98 -0.29
N SER A 300 -15.66 -17.90 0.43
CA SER A 300 -17.00 -17.75 -0.19
C SER A 300 -17.32 -16.31 -0.58
N GLU A 301 -16.69 -15.32 0.04
CA GLU A 301 -16.93 -13.91 -0.18
C GLU A 301 -15.67 -13.15 -0.60
N LEU A 302 -15.85 -12.17 -1.47
CA LEU A 302 -14.77 -11.29 -1.97
C LEU A 302 -15.08 -9.85 -1.59
N PHE A 303 -14.19 -9.21 -0.84
CA PHE A 303 -14.33 -7.84 -0.38
C PHE A 303 -13.49 -6.88 -1.21
N ILE A 304 -14.07 -5.74 -1.61
CA ILE A 304 -13.40 -4.73 -2.43
C ILE A 304 -13.76 -3.33 -1.91
N GLY A 305 -12.76 -2.58 -1.48
CA GLY A 305 -12.87 -1.18 -1.12
C GLY A 305 -12.67 -0.27 -2.34
N SER A 306 -13.49 0.77 -2.48
CA SER A 306 -13.42 1.72 -3.59
C SER A 306 -12.93 3.12 -3.18
N GLN A 307 -12.50 3.92 -4.17
CA GLN A 307 -12.03 5.28 -3.93
C GLN A 307 -13.13 6.27 -3.50
N ASP A 308 -14.37 5.95 -3.73
CA ASP A 308 -15.54 6.73 -3.27
C ASP A 308 -16.09 6.25 -1.92
N GLY A 309 -15.35 5.33 -1.25
CA GLY A 309 -15.66 4.90 0.12
C GLY A 309 -16.68 3.78 0.23
N ILE A 310 -17.01 3.11 -0.88
CA ILE A 310 -17.91 1.97 -0.84
C ILE A 310 -17.10 0.69 -0.62
N LEU A 311 -17.52 -0.10 0.37
CA LEU A 311 -17.07 -1.48 0.55
C LEU A 311 -18.10 -2.41 -0.04
N TYR A 312 -17.67 -3.26 -0.95
CA TYR A 312 -18.48 -4.29 -1.59
C TYR A 312 -18.13 -5.67 -1.05
N ALA A 313 -19.15 -6.52 -0.86
CA ALA A 313 -19.01 -7.97 -0.73
C ALA A 313 -19.67 -8.65 -1.93
N LEU A 314 -18.91 -9.51 -2.60
CA LEU A 314 -19.33 -10.28 -3.75
C LEU A 314 -19.24 -11.78 -3.44
N ASP A 315 -20.16 -12.56 -3.97
CA ASP A 315 -20.06 -14.02 -3.97
C ASP A 315 -18.93 -14.45 -4.92
N THR A 316 -18.02 -15.30 -4.45
CA THR A 316 -16.87 -15.75 -5.24
C THR A 316 -17.25 -16.68 -6.38
N ALA A 317 -18.41 -17.37 -6.31
CA ALA A 317 -18.83 -18.33 -7.34
C ALA A 317 -19.28 -17.64 -8.64
N ASP A 318 -19.96 -16.48 -8.55
CA ASP A 318 -20.57 -15.83 -9.71
C ASP A 318 -20.43 -14.31 -9.77
N GLY A 319 -19.78 -13.68 -8.77
CA GLY A 319 -19.60 -12.23 -8.66
C GLY A 319 -20.90 -11.48 -8.30
N PHE A 320 -21.91 -12.18 -7.77
CA PHE A 320 -23.14 -11.54 -7.30
C PHE A 320 -22.84 -10.64 -6.10
N LYS A 321 -23.38 -9.42 -6.11
CA LYS A 321 -23.22 -8.51 -4.98
C LYS A 321 -24.09 -8.94 -3.81
N LEU A 322 -23.48 -9.41 -2.74
CA LEU A 322 -24.14 -9.81 -1.49
C LEU A 322 -24.63 -8.57 -0.74
N TRP A 323 -23.70 -7.64 -0.48
CA TRP A 323 -24.02 -6.38 0.15
C TRP A 323 -23.02 -5.27 -0.27
N SER A 324 -23.30 -4.04 0.07
CA SER A 324 -22.36 -2.93 -0.02
C SER A 324 -22.69 -1.86 1.00
N VAL A 325 -21.66 -1.22 1.57
CA VAL A 325 -21.77 -0.16 2.57
C VAL A 325 -21.03 1.07 2.05
N GLU A 326 -21.75 2.20 1.99
CA GLU A 326 -21.20 3.49 1.58
C GLU A 326 -20.70 4.28 2.79
N ASN A 327 -19.48 4.76 2.73
CA ASN A 327 -18.81 5.53 3.77
C ASN A 327 -18.28 6.84 3.21
N LYS A 328 -18.19 7.86 4.05
CA LYS A 328 -17.52 9.12 3.67
C LYS A 328 -16.01 8.93 3.74
N GLY A 329 -15.32 9.10 2.63
CA GLY A 329 -13.87 8.97 2.54
C GLY A 329 -13.44 8.13 1.35
N GLN A 330 -12.19 7.70 1.33
CA GLN A 330 -11.61 6.88 0.26
C GLN A 330 -10.96 5.65 0.87
N MET A 331 -11.22 4.47 0.28
CA MET A 331 -10.52 3.23 0.61
C MET A 331 -9.44 3.01 -0.44
N LEU A 332 -8.18 3.09 -0.04
CA LEU A 332 -7.02 2.91 -0.94
C LEU A 332 -6.18 1.70 -0.59
N ALA A 333 -6.25 1.22 0.65
CA ALA A 333 -5.62 -0.02 1.10
C ALA A 333 -6.62 -1.18 1.01
N PRO A 334 -6.14 -2.42 0.85
CA PRO A 334 -6.97 -3.60 1.01
C PRO A 334 -7.63 -3.63 2.39
N VAL A 335 -8.84 -4.16 2.46
CA VAL A 335 -9.49 -4.46 3.74
C VAL A 335 -8.76 -5.64 4.42
N VAL A 336 -9.07 -5.89 5.67
CA VAL A 336 -8.57 -7.07 6.41
C VAL A 336 -9.78 -7.83 6.93
N VAL A 337 -9.78 -9.14 6.76
CA VAL A 337 -10.78 -10.04 7.33
C VAL A 337 -10.14 -10.80 8.47
N ASP A 338 -10.82 -10.83 9.61
CA ASP A 338 -10.44 -11.61 10.78
C ASP A 338 -11.70 -12.20 11.41
N GLY A 339 -11.86 -13.52 11.29
CA GLY A 339 -13.07 -14.23 11.67
C GLY A 339 -14.32 -13.69 10.97
N GLU A 340 -15.30 -13.26 11.77
CA GLU A 340 -16.57 -12.73 11.28
C GLU A 340 -16.56 -11.21 11.02
N THR A 341 -15.38 -10.57 11.06
CA THR A 341 -15.25 -9.12 10.93
C THR A 341 -14.39 -8.73 9.74
N VAL A 342 -14.88 -7.77 8.93
CA VAL A 342 -14.09 -7.10 7.90
C VAL A 342 -13.78 -5.68 8.34
N TYR A 343 -12.48 -5.33 8.27
CA TYR A 343 -11.96 -4.03 8.67
C TYR A 343 -11.51 -3.24 7.44
N GLY A 344 -11.96 -2.01 7.33
CA GLY A 344 -11.57 -1.09 6.28
C GLY A 344 -10.95 0.19 6.82
N THR A 345 -10.03 0.79 6.07
CA THR A 345 -9.48 2.10 6.37
C THR A 345 -9.98 3.15 5.42
N LEU A 346 -10.23 4.34 5.94
CA LEU A 346 -10.74 5.48 5.20
C LEU A 346 -9.81 6.69 5.35
N ILE A 347 -9.45 7.29 4.24
CA ILE A 347 -8.79 8.58 4.22
C ILE A 347 -9.80 9.69 3.91
N GLN A 348 -9.64 10.85 4.53
CA GLN A 348 -10.53 12.01 4.37
C GLN A 348 -11.99 11.75 4.79
N GLY A 349 -12.22 10.71 5.60
CA GLY A 349 -13.53 10.36 6.14
C GLY A 349 -13.84 11.00 7.50
N THR A 350 -15.04 10.73 8.01
CA THR A 350 -15.47 11.12 9.36
C THR A 350 -14.74 10.28 10.42
N TYR A 351 -14.50 9.03 10.12
CA TYR A 351 -13.70 8.07 10.88
C TYR A 351 -12.63 7.49 9.97
N ARG A 352 -11.64 6.82 10.55
CA ARG A 352 -10.47 6.30 9.82
C ARG A 352 -10.51 4.81 9.65
N ILE A 353 -11.15 4.09 10.56
CA ILE A 353 -11.31 2.65 10.53
C ILE A 353 -12.78 2.32 10.75
N LEU A 354 -13.26 1.31 10.07
CA LEU A 354 -14.56 0.73 10.28
C LEU A 354 -14.40 -0.78 10.43
N ALA A 355 -15.22 -1.36 11.32
CA ALA A 355 -15.38 -2.79 11.51
C ALA A 355 -16.82 -3.18 11.19
N LEU A 356 -17.00 -4.11 10.28
CA LEU A 356 -18.30 -4.57 9.81
C LEU A 356 -18.41 -6.08 9.93
N HIS A 357 -19.62 -6.60 10.13
CA HIS A 357 -19.91 -8.03 9.99
C HIS A 357 -19.68 -8.50 8.55
N VAL A 358 -18.95 -9.59 8.38
CA VAL A 358 -18.65 -10.22 7.08
C VAL A 358 -19.93 -10.53 6.31
N ASP A 359 -20.90 -11.18 6.93
CA ASP A 359 -22.10 -11.74 6.32
C ASP A 359 -23.11 -10.71 5.80
N ASN A 360 -23.12 -9.47 6.35
CA ASN A 360 -24.19 -8.51 6.03
C ASN A 360 -23.76 -7.04 5.98
N GLY A 361 -22.49 -6.73 6.24
CA GLY A 361 -21.93 -5.37 6.22
C GLY A 361 -22.44 -4.46 7.35
N ARG A 362 -23.12 -5.01 8.39
CA ARG A 362 -23.59 -4.20 9.51
C ARG A 362 -22.40 -3.71 10.34
N GLU A 363 -22.41 -2.43 10.70
CA GLU A 363 -21.39 -1.80 11.53
C GLU A 363 -21.30 -2.46 12.92
N ILE A 364 -20.08 -2.77 13.34
CA ILE A 364 -19.74 -3.20 14.69
C ILE A 364 -19.23 -1.97 15.47
N TRP A 365 -18.22 -1.30 14.93
CA TRP A 365 -17.69 -0.05 15.48
C TRP A 365 -16.93 0.77 14.42
N THR A 366 -16.65 2.04 14.73
CA THR A 366 -15.81 2.94 13.94
C THR A 366 -14.75 3.61 14.82
N TYR A 367 -13.59 3.95 14.25
CA TYR A 367 -12.53 4.66 14.96
C TYR A 367 -12.06 5.93 14.21
N PRO A 368 -11.96 7.11 14.87
CA PRO A 368 -12.55 7.38 16.19
C PRO A 368 -14.07 7.18 16.16
N PRO A 369 -14.69 6.85 17.30
CA PRO A 369 -16.12 6.65 17.35
C PRO A 369 -16.86 7.93 16.92
N VAL A 370 -17.92 7.76 16.14
CA VAL A 370 -18.79 8.88 15.73
C VAL A 370 -19.66 9.23 16.92
N VAL A 371 -19.45 10.44 17.47
CA VAL A 371 -20.34 10.99 18.49
C VAL A 371 -21.52 11.60 17.75
N GLU A 372 -22.71 10.99 17.88
CA GLU A 372 -23.94 11.64 17.45
C GLU A 372 -24.14 12.88 18.32
N GLU A 373 -24.14 14.08 17.72
CA GLU A 373 -24.57 15.30 18.42
C GLU A 373 -26.08 15.16 18.70
N GLU A 374 -26.44 15.08 20.00
CA GLU A 374 -27.83 15.11 20.47
C GLU A 374 -28.53 16.45 20.16
#